data_6781f8fbdcdfe92993f05c7a18796a01
#
_entry.id   6781f8fbdcdfe92993f05c7a18796a01
#
_cell.length_a   1.000
_cell.length_b   1.000
_cell.length_c   1.000
_cell.angle_alpha   90.00
_cell.angle_beta   90.00
_cell.angle_gamma   90.00
#
_symmetry.space_group_name_H-M   'P 1'
#
loop_
_entity.id
_entity.type
_entity.pdbx_description
1 polymer ?
#
loop_
_entity_poly.entity_id
_entity_poly.type
_entity_poly.pdbx_seq_one_letter_code
_entity_poly.pdbx_strand_id
1 'polypeptide(L)'
;MIRSFQQRIPLLAHRACAIWICLLAVNSGLRPLVAEEVRSEIRPPFNLTWGETSDRLERLVVAAGGKVTARKMVRGNKEAIEVEGLPQDGLNKTIFYCKQGALVGAELQYRSEGWPEDKYNSVMADLRRRISENFGQGEQIARKTEQVGTIGVTQTIAGYRWSVGAATLQLIFFAATDPKNVYRTVSVHYNAF
;
A
#
# COMPACT_ATOMS: atom_id res chain seq x y z
N MET A 1 -66.11 -5.59 67.69
CA MET A 1 -67.16 -6.18 66.85
C MET A 1 -66.45 -6.72 65.61
N ILE A 2 -66.22 -8.05 65.58
CA ILE A 2 -66.96 -9.02 64.76
C ILE A 2 -66.69 -8.73 63.25
N ARG A 3 -66.08 -9.58 62.43
CA ARG A 3 -66.06 -11.05 62.25
C ARG A 3 -64.96 -11.43 61.25
N SER A 4 -64.31 -12.53 61.53
CA SER A 4 -63.61 -13.42 60.68
C SER A 4 -64.39 -13.80 59.40
N PHE A 5 -63.62 -14.02 58.31
CA PHE A 5 -64.00 -15.08 57.40
C PHE A 5 -62.71 -15.70 56.75
N GLN A 6 -62.44 -16.91 57.17
CA GLN A 6 -61.60 -17.87 56.46
C GLN A 6 -62.30 -18.31 55.21
N GLN A 7 -61.62 -18.48 54.12
CA GLN A 7 -61.79 -19.66 53.26
C GLN A 7 -60.68 -19.76 52.20
N ARG A 8 -59.89 -20.78 52.36
CA ARG A 8 -59.67 -21.91 51.42
C ARG A 8 -58.90 -21.63 50.11
N ILE A 9 -57.69 -22.22 50.14
CA ILE A 9 -56.85 -22.58 49.02
C ILE A 9 -57.63 -23.54 48.04
N PRO A 10 -57.32 -23.47 46.73
CA PRO A 10 -56.76 -24.70 46.19
C PRO A 10 -55.45 -24.48 45.43
N LEU A 11 -54.55 -25.43 45.68
CA LEU A 11 -53.45 -25.80 44.83
C LEU A 11 -53.92 -26.00 43.40
N LEU A 12 -53.24 -25.34 42.46
CA LEU A 12 -52.97 -25.88 41.12
C LEU A 12 -52.28 -24.76 40.32
N ALA A 13 -51.01 -24.90 40.11
CA ALA A 13 -50.31 -24.55 38.88
C ALA A 13 -48.83 -24.38 39.11
N HIS A 14 -48.20 -25.45 39.52
CA HIS A 14 -46.74 -25.61 39.31
C HIS A 14 -46.57 -26.22 37.92
N ARG A 15 -46.51 -25.41 36.87
CA ARG A 15 -45.99 -25.84 35.54
C ARG A 15 -46.09 -24.68 34.52
N ALA A 16 -45.47 -23.52 34.81
CA ALA A 16 -45.29 -22.50 33.76
C ALA A 16 -44.12 -21.53 34.03
N CYS A 17 -43.02 -21.99 34.61
CA CYS A 17 -41.89 -21.11 34.89
C CYS A 17 -40.52 -21.61 34.37
N ALA A 18 -40.57 -22.57 33.42
CA ALA A 18 -39.30 -23.16 32.92
C ALA A 18 -39.02 -22.93 31.44
N ILE A 19 -39.71 -22.03 30.73
CA ILE A 19 -39.53 -21.84 29.30
C ILE A 19 -39.09 -20.40 28.92
N TRP A 20 -38.93 -19.50 29.88
CA TRP A 20 -38.62 -18.09 29.60
C TRP A 20 -37.16 -17.68 29.90
N ILE A 21 -36.25 -18.60 30.23
CA ILE A 21 -34.83 -18.27 30.54
C ILE A 21 -33.87 -18.65 29.39
N CYS A 22 -34.32 -19.30 28.34
CA CYS A 22 -33.43 -19.72 27.23
C CYS A 22 -33.45 -18.83 25.99
N LEU A 23 -34.07 -17.64 26.02
CA LEU A 23 -34.20 -16.76 24.85
C LEU A 23 -33.42 -15.44 24.92
N LEU A 24 -32.55 -15.27 25.91
CA LEU A 24 -31.73 -14.04 26.05
C LEU A 24 -30.21 -14.24 25.88
N ALA A 25 -29.75 -15.39 25.40
CA ALA A 25 -28.32 -15.70 25.28
C ALA A 25 -27.82 -15.91 23.85
N VAL A 26 -28.50 -15.42 22.81
CA VAL A 26 -28.04 -15.56 21.42
C VAL A 26 -28.13 -14.22 20.67
N ASN A 27 -27.61 -13.17 21.29
CA ASN A 27 -27.29 -11.93 20.60
C ASN A 27 -25.87 -11.46 20.97
N SER A 28 -24.96 -12.38 21.22
CA SER A 28 -23.52 -12.11 21.08
C SER A 28 -23.30 -11.93 19.60
N GLY A 29 -23.37 -10.67 19.16
CA GLY A 29 -23.08 -10.28 17.80
C GLY A 29 -21.73 -10.82 17.38
N LEU A 30 -21.72 -11.96 16.73
CA LEU A 30 -20.68 -12.32 15.78
C LEU A 30 -20.69 -11.20 14.74
N ARG A 31 -19.91 -10.14 15.00
CA ARG A 31 -19.48 -9.26 13.92
C ARG A 31 -18.77 -10.19 12.94
N PRO A 32 -19.23 -10.29 11.69
CA PRO A 32 -18.43 -10.96 10.69
C PRO A 32 -17.08 -10.24 10.74
N LEU A 33 -16.01 -10.95 11.07
CA LEU A 33 -14.67 -10.58 10.69
C LEU A 33 -14.75 -10.47 9.16
N VAL A 34 -14.95 -9.25 8.67
CA VAL A 34 -14.68 -8.93 7.29
C VAL A 34 -13.19 -9.19 7.17
N ALA A 35 -12.85 -10.38 6.70
CA ALA A 35 -11.51 -10.69 6.29
C ALA A 35 -11.19 -9.63 5.24
N GLU A 36 -10.32 -8.70 5.57
CA GLU A 36 -9.80 -7.70 4.64
C GLU A 36 -9.24 -8.49 3.47
N GLU A 37 -9.89 -8.37 2.31
CA GLU A 37 -9.56 -9.15 1.14
C GLU A 37 -8.19 -8.68 0.63
N VAL A 38 -7.16 -9.35 1.09
CA VAL A 38 -5.78 -9.09 0.65
C VAL A 38 -5.77 -9.22 -0.86
N ARG A 39 -5.39 -8.15 -1.56
CA ARG A 39 -5.38 -8.14 -3.01
C ARG A 39 -4.56 -9.29 -3.55
N SER A 40 -5.15 -10.06 -4.42
CA SER A 40 -4.53 -11.25 -5.02
C SER A 40 -3.54 -10.91 -6.14
N GLU A 41 -3.38 -9.64 -6.52
CA GLU A 41 -2.57 -9.23 -7.66
C GLU A 41 -1.94 -7.85 -7.47
N ILE A 42 -0.63 -7.75 -7.74
CA ILE A 42 0.07 -6.47 -7.87
C ILE A 42 -0.13 -5.96 -9.30
N ARG A 43 -0.90 -4.89 -9.45
CA ARG A 43 -1.15 -4.19 -10.71
C ARG A 43 -0.22 -2.99 -10.87
N PRO A 44 0.10 -2.59 -12.11
CA PRO A 44 0.83 -1.35 -12.33
C PRO A 44 0.02 -0.14 -11.85
N PRO A 45 0.69 0.99 -11.52
CA PRO A 45 0.01 2.21 -11.07
C PRO A 45 -0.87 2.82 -12.17
N PHE A 46 -1.74 3.79 -11.79
CA PHE A 46 -2.60 4.57 -12.68
C PHE A 46 -3.60 3.74 -13.50
N ASN A 47 -4.11 2.65 -12.92
CA ASN A 47 -5.08 1.72 -13.55
C ASN A 47 -4.59 1.13 -14.88
N LEU A 48 -3.28 1.05 -15.08
CA LEU A 48 -2.68 0.36 -16.20
C LEU A 48 -2.78 -1.17 -16.01
N THR A 49 -2.53 -1.90 -17.08
CA THR A 49 -2.41 -3.37 -17.08
C THR A 49 -1.01 -3.80 -17.49
N TRP A 50 -0.52 -4.90 -16.95
CA TRP A 50 0.73 -5.49 -17.45
C TRP A 50 0.57 -5.88 -18.91
N GLY A 51 1.62 -5.65 -19.71
CA GLY A 51 1.57 -5.88 -21.15
C GLY A 51 0.95 -4.74 -21.97
N GLU A 52 0.54 -3.63 -21.32
CA GLU A 52 0.07 -2.44 -22.05
C GLU A 52 1.11 -1.98 -23.05
N THR A 53 0.68 -1.64 -24.28
CA THR A 53 1.62 -1.18 -25.31
C THR A 53 2.16 0.22 -25.00
N SER A 54 3.41 0.50 -25.39
CA SER A 54 4.05 1.80 -25.14
C SER A 54 3.24 2.97 -25.74
N ASP A 55 2.62 2.79 -26.89
CA ASP A 55 1.79 3.82 -27.54
C ASP A 55 0.49 4.10 -26.76
N ARG A 56 -0.15 3.05 -26.23
CA ARG A 56 -1.36 3.22 -25.42
C ARG A 56 -1.02 3.82 -24.06
N LEU A 57 0.06 3.37 -23.45
CA LEU A 57 0.60 3.94 -22.22
C LEU A 57 0.81 5.44 -22.36
N GLU A 58 1.47 5.89 -23.45
CA GLU A 58 1.70 7.32 -23.67
C GLU A 58 0.40 8.11 -23.79
N ARG A 59 -0.58 7.60 -24.57
CA ARG A 59 -1.90 8.25 -24.66
C ARG A 59 -2.59 8.38 -23.31
N LEU A 60 -2.54 7.33 -22.46
CA LEU A 60 -3.13 7.35 -21.13
C LEU A 60 -2.42 8.34 -20.20
N VAL A 61 -1.10 8.39 -20.25
CA VAL A 61 -0.27 9.32 -19.49
C VAL A 61 -0.59 10.77 -19.86
N VAL A 62 -0.67 11.08 -21.17
CA VAL A 62 -1.00 12.43 -21.66
C VAL A 62 -2.44 12.80 -21.27
N ALA A 63 -3.39 11.87 -21.39
CA ALA A 63 -4.78 12.09 -20.96
C ALA A 63 -4.91 12.34 -19.45
N ALA A 64 -4.01 11.79 -18.64
CA ALA A 64 -3.92 12.03 -17.21
C ALA A 64 -3.17 13.35 -16.84
N GLY A 65 -2.74 14.15 -17.80
CA GLY A 65 -2.01 15.40 -17.60
C GLY A 65 -0.50 15.23 -17.48
N GLY A 66 0.02 14.02 -17.65
CA GLY A 66 1.45 13.74 -17.64
C GLY A 66 2.12 14.15 -18.95
N LYS A 67 3.43 14.41 -18.88
CA LYS A 67 4.27 14.72 -20.03
C LYS A 67 5.44 13.74 -20.12
N VAL A 68 5.62 13.10 -21.27
CA VAL A 68 6.81 12.30 -21.53
C VAL A 68 8.00 13.24 -21.71
N THR A 69 9.02 13.08 -20.88
CA THR A 69 10.22 13.94 -20.84
C THR A 69 11.44 13.26 -21.45
N ALA A 70 11.50 11.93 -21.45
CA ALA A 70 12.58 11.18 -22.07
C ALA A 70 12.17 9.76 -22.43
N ARG A 71 12.87 9.19 -23.42
CA ARG A 71 12.87 7.76 -23.76
C ARG A 71 14.30 7.29 -23.92
N LYS A 72 14.64 6.16 -23.31
CA LYS A 72 16.00 5.60 -23.41
C LYS A 72 15.99 4.09 -23.27
N MET A 73 16.91 3.43 -23.95
CA MET A 73 17.16 2.01 -23.74
C MET A 73 17.98 1.80 -22.46
N VAL A 74 17.54 0.87 -21.63
CA VAL A 74 18.22 0.51 -20.38
C VAL A 74 18.57 -0.98 -20.37
N ARG A 75 19.26 -1.44 -19.33
CA ARG A 75 19.65 -2.84 -19.16
C ARG A 75 18.47 -3.79 -19.39
N GLY A 76 18.76 -4.95 -20.01
CA GLY A 76 17.77 -5.99 -20.26
C GLY A 76 16.87 -5.71 -21.44
N ASN A 77 17.34 -4.88 -22.39
CA ASN A 77 16.61 -4.50 -23.60
C ASN A 77 15.22 -3.95 -23.30
N LYS A 78 15.14 -3.09 -22.30
CA LYS A 78 13.92 -2.38 -21.90
C LYS A 78 13.98 -0.94 -22.35
N GLU A 79 12.90 -0.42 -22.86
CA GLU A 79 12.68 1.01 -23.05
C GLU A 79 12.20 1.62 -21.73
N ALA A 80 12.88 2.64 -21.23
CA ALA A 80 12.44 3.47 -20.10
C ALA A 80 11.78 4.73 -20.66
N ILE A 81 10.52 4.97 -20.30
CA ILE A 81 9.72 6.14 -20.67
C ILE A 81 9.56 6.98 -19.41
N GLU A 82 10.25 8.12 -19.36
CA GLU A 82 10.19 9.05 -18.24
C GLU A 82 9.01 10.02 -18.40
N VAL A 83 8.24 10.17 -17.33
CA VAL A 83 7.02 10.99 -17.30
C VAL A 83 7.04 11.90 -16.07
N GLU A 84 6.66 13.16 -16.26
CA GLU A 84 6.45 14.16 -15.22
C GLU A 84 5.03 14.71 -15.26
N GLY A 85 4.57 15.35 -14.17
CA GLY A 85 3.29 16.05 -14.12
C GLY A 85 2.07 15.16 -13.87
N LEU A 86 2.23 13.87 -13.58
CA LEU A 86 1.09 13.04 -13.16
C LEU A 86 0.51 13.54 -11.83
N PRO A 87 -0.83 13.60 -11.67
CA PRO A 87 -1.48 14.22 -10.52
C PRO A 87 -1.44 13.33 -9.27
N GLN A 88 -0.30 13.33 -8.59
CA GLN A 88 -0.13 12.64 -7.31
C GLN A 88 0.81 13.45 -6.41
N ASP A 89 0.40 13.70 -5.17
CA ASP A 89 1.15 14.52 -4.22
C ASP A 89 2.58 14.01 -4.01
N GLY A 90 3.53 14.91 -4.21
CA GLY A 90 4.95 14.63 -4.03
C GLY A 90 5.58 13.72 -5.09
N LEU A 91 4.81 13.24 -6.05
CA LEU A 91 5.33 12.50 -7.19
C LEU A 91 6.09 13.46 -8.11
N ASN A 92 7.39 13.26 -8.21
CA ASN A 92 8.26 14.07 -9.05
C ASN A 92 8.37 13.48 -10.46
N LYS A 93 8.54 12.17 -10.54
CA LYS A 93 8.75 11.46 -11.80
C LYS A 93 8.17 10.06 -11.74
N THR A 94 7.67 9.58 -12.86
CA THR A 94 7.34 8.17 -13.08
C THR A 94 8.17 7.65 -14.26
N ILE A 95 8.72 6.45 -14.12
CA ILE A 95 9.44 5.78 -15.19
C ILE A 95 8.71 4.47 -15.50
N PHE A 96 8.24 4.32 -16.72
CA PHE A 96 7.66 3.09 -17.18
C PHE A 96 8.68 2.28 -17.97
N TYR A 97 8.78 1.00 -17.69
CA TYR A 97 9.69 0.08 -18.37
C TYR A 97 8.90 -0.83 -19.31
N CYS A 98 9.18 -0.71 -20.62
CA CYS A 98 8.59 -1.56 -21.64
C CYS A 98 9.64 -2.52 -22.19
N LYS A 99 9.29 -3.79 -22.34
CA LYS A 99 10.12 -4.80 -23.00
C LYS A 99 9.37 -5.30 -24.23
N GLN A 100 10.01 -5.22 -25.40
CA GLN A 100 9.36 -5.53 -26.70
C GLN A 100 8.02 -4.77 -26.89
N GLY A 101 7.98 -3.50 -26.47
CA GLY A 101 6.81 -2.64 -26.56
C GLY A 101 5.71 -2.89 -25.54
N ALA A 102 5.89 -3.83 -24.59
CA ALA A 102 4.91 -4.18 -23.56
C ALA A 102 5.37 -3.72 -22.16
N LEU A 103 4.48 -3.12 -21.35
CA LEU A 103 4.75 -2.66 -20.00
C LEU A 103 5.09 -3.84 -19.09
N VAL A 104 6.28 -3.82 -18.50
CA VAL A 104 6.79 -4.85 -17.58
C VAL A 104 7.21 -4.29 -16.23
N GLY A 105 7.27 -2.98 -16.07
CA GLY A 105 7.63 -2.34 -14.80
C GLY A 105 7.25 -0.88 -14.76
N ALA A 106 7.17 -0.34 -13.55
CA ALA A 106 7.00 1.09 -13.31
C ALA A 106 7.75 1.50 -12.03
N GLU A 107 8.30 2.71 -12.04
CA GLU A 107 8.96 3.31 -10.88
C GLU A 107 8.36 4.68 -10.63
N LEU A 108 7.86 4.91 -9.42
CA LEU A 108 7.34 6.19 -8.96
C LEU A 108 8.37 6.82 -8.03
N GLN A 109 8.86 8.01 -8.35
CA GLN A 109 9.84 8.74 -7.57
C GLN A 109 9.19 9.93 -6.86
N TYR A 110 9.19 9.91 -5.53
CA TYR A 110 8.68 10.97 -4.66
C TYR A 110 9.85 11.82 -4.18
N ARG A 111 9.86 13.05 -4.61
CA ARG A 111 10.87 14.04 -4.25
C ARG A 111 10.34 15.43 -4.52
N SER A 112 10.70 16.38 -3.67
CA SER A 112 10.52 17.82 -3.97
C SER A 112 11.70 18.61 -3.42
N GLU A 113 12.09 19.66 -4.11
CA GLU A 113 13.06 20.63 -3.59
C GLU A 113 12.53 21.22 -2.28
N GLY A 114 13.42 21.34 -1.30
CA GLY A 114 13.06 21.92 0.00
C GLY A 114 12.34 20.95 0.97
N TRP A 115 12.05 19.71 0.60
CA TRP A 115 11.52 18.78 1.57
C TRP A 115 12.55 18.48 2.67
N PRO A 116 12.19 18.68 3.95
CA PRO A 116 13.02 18.26 5.07
C PRO A 116 13.03 16.71 5.16
N GLU A 117 13.99 16.17 5.90
CA GLU A 117 14.13 14.72 6.08
C GLU A 117 12.85 14.06 6.63
N ASP A 118 12.22 14.69 7.61
CA ASP A 118 10.98 14.19 8.21
C ASP A 118 9.85 14.04 7.21
N LYS A 119 9.82 14.86 6.15
CA LYS A 119 8.84 14.72 5.08
C LYS A 119 9.07 13.43 4.29
N TYR A 120 10.31 13.09 3.97
CA TYR A 120 10.64 11.82 3.31
C TYR A 120 10.29 10.62 4.20
N ASN A 121 10.57 10.69 5.50
CA ASN A 121 10.20 9.66 6.47
C ASN A 121 8.68 9.47 6.54
N SER A 122 7.93 10.58 6.55
CA SER A 122 6.46 10.56 6.55
C SER A 122 5.91 9.93 5.27
N VAL A 123 6.42 10.31 4.09
CA VAL A 123 6.03 9.73 2.79
C VAL A 123 6.32 8.23 2.76
N MET A 124 7.51 7.82 3.23
CA MET A 124 7.89 6.41 3.32
C MET A 124 6.96 5.61 4.22
N ALA A 125 6.64 6.14 5.39
CA ALA A 125 5.75 5.50 6.35
C ALA A 125 4.31 5.37 5.81
N ASP A 126 3.80 6.42 5.18
CA ASP A 126 2.45 6.45 4.62
C ASP A 126 2.30 5.48 3.42
N LEU A 127 3.26 5.47 2.51
CA LEU A 127 3.30 4.51 1.41
C LEU A 127 3.39 3.07 1.93
N ARG A 128 4.27 2.81 2.91
CA ARG A 128 4.40 1.48 3.52
C ARG A 128 3.09 1.02 4.13
N ARG A 129 2.41 1.88 4.89
CA ARG A 129 1.11 1.59 5.49
C ARG A 129 0.09 1.20 4.43
N ARG A 130 -0.13 2.06 3.41
CA ARG A 130 -1.09 1.82 2.32
C ARG A 130 -0.80 0.54 1.53
N ILE A 131 0.47 0.25 1.27
CA ILE A 131 0.85 -0.98 0.57
C ILE A 131 0.58 -2.19 1.46
N SER A 132 0.91 -2.10 2.76
CA SER A 132 0.67 -3.19 3.70
C SER A 132 -0.80 -3.49 3.95
N GLU A 133 -1.67 -2.49 3.91
CA GLU A 133 -3.13 -2.64 3.96
C GLU A 133 -3.66 -3.48 2.79
N ASN A 134 -3.01 -3.42 1.62
CA ASN A 134 -3.42 -4.17 0.43
C ASN A 134 -2.76 -5.54 0.29
N PHE A 135 -1.50 -5.69 0.73
CA PHE A 135 -0.67 -6.87 0.43
C PHE A 135 -0.09 -7.54 1.68
N GLY A 136 -0.52 -7.12 2.88
CA GLY A 136 0.03 -7.61 4.13
C GLY A 136 1.40 -7.02 4.46
N GLN A 137 2.07 -7.58 5.45
CA GLN A 137 3.38 -7.08 5.91
C GLN A 137 4.47 -7.33 4.87
N GLY A 138 5.17 -6.27 4.46
CA GLY A 138 6.30 -6.38 3.54
C GLY A 138 7.57 -6.92 4.21
N GLU A 139 8.33 -7.69 3.44
CA GLU A 139 9.69 -8.13 3.81
C GLU A 139 10.64 -6.95 3.80
N GLN A 140 11.40 -6.75 4.86
CA GLN A 140 12.47 -5.75 4.88
C GLN A 140 13.68 -6.25 4.09
N ILE A 141 14.00 -5.64 2.95
CA ILE A 141 15.08 -6.04 2.05
C ILE A 141 16.35 -5.21 2.21
N ALA A 142 16.27 -4.02 2.80
CA ALA A 142 17.42 -3.15 3.04
C ALA A 142 17.21 -2.30 4.30
N ARG A 143 18.27 -2.13 5.07
CA ARG A 143 18.41 -1.13 6.12
C ARG A 143 19.89 -0.93 6.40
N LYS A 144 20.50 0.02 5.69
CA LYS A 144 21.93 0.22 5.73
C LYS A 144 22.27 1.71 5.63
N THR A 145 23.27 2.12 6.41
CA THR A 145 23.94 3.40 6.25
C THR A 145 25.43 3.13 6.16
N GLU A 146 26.06 3.62 5.13
CA GLU A 146 27.50 3.39 4.89
C GLU A 146 28.18 4.60 4.27
N GLN A 147 29.48 4.72 4.47
CA GLN A 147 30.31 5.65 3.72
C GLN A 147 30.79 4.98 2.43
N VAL A 148 30.68 5.69 1.32
CA VAL A 148 31.05 5.20 0.00
C VAL A 148 32.14 6.10 -0.59
N GLY A 149 33.24 5.45 -1.01
CA GLY A 149 34.37 6.14 -1.62
C GLY A 149 35.22 6.95 -0.64
N THR A 150 36.25 7.59 -1.18
CA THR A 150 37.25 8.39 -0.42
C THR A 150 36.80 9.81 -0.12
N ILE A 151 35.73 10.28 -0.74
CA ILE A 151 35.18 11.66 -0.61
C ILE A 151 34.12 11.82 0.48
N GLY A 152 33.92 10.81 1.31
CA GLY A 152 33.04 10.92 2.48
C GLY A 152 31.55 11.01 2.16
N VAL A 153 31.10 10.43 1.05
CA VAL A 153 29.65 10.32 0.76
C VAL A 153 29.05 9.29 1.70
N THR A 154 28.05 9.72 2.47
CA THR A 154 27.22 8.81 3.28
C THR A 154 25.99 8.43 2.48
N GLN A 155 25.76 7.13 2.30
CA GLN A 155 24.56 6.58 1.69
C GLN A 155 23.69 5.89 2.74
N THR A 156 22.40 6.16 2.70
CA THR A 156 21.41 5.46 3.50
C THR A 156 20.37 4.85 2.58
N ILE A 157 20.08 3.56 2.79
CA ILE A 157 19.04 2.84 2.08
C ILE A 157 18.15 2.11 3.09
N ALA A 158 16.85 2.21 2.93
CA ALA A 158 15.86 1.39 3.62
C ALA A 158 14.83 0.90 2.59
N GLY A 159 14.43 -0.37 2.66
CA GLY A 159 13.54 -0.94 1.65
C GLY A 159 12.71 -2.09 2.16
N TYR A 160 11.54 -2.21 1.55
CA TYR A 160 10.57 -3.29 1.77
C TYR A 160 10.13 -3.87 0.44
N ARG A 161 9.78 -5.16 0.45
CA ARG A 161 9.28 -5.90 -0.71
C ARG A 161 7.98 -6.60 -0.38
N TRP A 162 7.07 -6.61 -1.33
CA TRP A 162 5.87 -7.45 -1.39
C TRP A 162 5.91 -8.25 -2.67
N SER A 163 5.50 -9.51 -2.62
CA SER A 163 5.47 -10.41 -3.77
C SER A 163 4.11 -11.11 -3.82
N VAL A 164 3.46 -11.07 -4.97
CA VAL A 164 2.19 -11.76 -5.21
C VAL A 164 2.26 -12.41 -6.59
N GLY A 165 2.26 -13.74 -6.62
CA GLY A 165 2.52 -14.48 -7.86
C GLY A 165 3.92 -14.16 -8.40
N ALA A 166 3.98 -13.79 -9.67
CA ALA A 166 5.23 -13.39 -10.33
C ALA A 166 5.54 -11.89 -10.18
N ALA A 167 4.57 -11.08 -9.73
CA ALA A 167 4.75 -9.63 -9.60
C ALA A 167 5.36 -9.25 -8.25
N THR A 168 6.18 -8.20 -8.27
CA THR A 168 6.79 -7.63 -7.07
C THR A 168 6.56 -6.13 -6.97
N LEU A 169 6.44 -5.65 -5.74
CA LEU A 169 6.43 -4.24 -5.39
C LEU A 169 7.52 -3.98 -4.36
N GLN A 170 8.34 -2.97 -4.59
CA GLN A 170 9.38 -2.56 -3.65
C GLN A 170 9.19 -1.08 -3.31
N LEU A 171 9.30 -0.76 -2.03
CA LEU A 171 9.32 0.60 -1.53
C LEU A 171 10.71 0.88 -0.98
N ILE A 172 11.39 1.89 -1.51
CA ILE A 172 12.79 2.19 -1.21
C ILE A 172 12.93 3.65 -0.81
N PHE A 173 13.53 3.91 0.33
CA PHE A 173 14.12 5.20 0.66
C PHE A 173 15.61 5.15 0.33
N PHE A 174 16.08 6.16 -0.38
CA PHE A 174 17.50 6.36 -0.65
C PHE A 174 17.90 7.79 -0.30
N ALA A 175 19.01 7.92 0.40
CA ALA A 175 19.68 9.20 0.64
C ALA A 175 21.18 9.09 0.34
N ALA A 176 21.73 10.12 -0.28
CA ALA A 176 23.16 10.31 -0.43
C ALA A 176 23.52 11.72 0.04
N THR A 177 24.45 11.81 0.97
CA THR A 177 24.89 13.07 1.57
C THR A 177 26.40 13.21 1.43
N ASP A 178 26.83 14.28 0.81
CA ASP A 178 28.21 14.74 0.81
C ASP A 178 28.32 16.08 1.54
N PRO A 179 29.50 16.65 1.78
CA PRO A 179 29.68 17.93 2.51
C PRO A 179 28.96 19.12 1.89
N LYS A 180 28.55 19.06 0.62
CA LYS A 180 27.95 20.17 -0.12
C LYS A 180 26.49 19.88 -0.55
N ASN A 181 26.15 18.60 -0.73
CA ASN A 181 24.89 18.22 -1.35
C ASN A 181 24.18 17.12 -0.56
N VAL A 182 22.87 17.18 -0.55
CA VAL A 182 22.02 16.13 -0.01
C VAL A 182 21.02 15.74 -1.09
N TYR A 183 21.03 14.48 -1.46
CA TYR A 183 20.02 13.87 -2.33
C TYR A 183 19.16 12.92 -1.51
N ARG A 184 17.85 13.03 -1.60
CA ARG A 184 16.89 12.12 -0.99
C ARG A 184 15.78 11.79 -1.96
N THR A 185 15.32 10.54 -1.93
CA THR A 185 14.14 10.10 -2.69
C THR A 185 13.46 8.93 -1.98
N VAL A 186 12.14 8.86 -2.12
CA VAL A 186 11.37 7.64 -1.86
C VAL A 186 10.89 7.13 -3.20
N SER A 187 11.06 5.85 -3.47
CA SER A 187 10.61 5.26 -4.73
C SER A 187 9.80 3.98 -4.52
N VAL A 188 8.79 3.80 -5.38
CA VAL A 188 7.98 2.58 -5.44
C VAL A 188 8.22 1.91 -6.78
N HIS A 189 8.72 0.70 -6.76
CA HIS A 189 9.03 -0.08 -7.96
C HIS A 189 8.03 -1.22 -8.12
N TYR A 190 7.34 -1.23 -9.24
CA TYR A 190 6.43 -2.29 -9.66
C TYR A 190 7.10 -3.11 -10.75
N ASN A 191 7.12 -4.42 -10.63
CA ASN A 191 7.67 -5.31 -11.63
C ASN A 191 6.75 -6.51 -11.84
N ALA A 192 6.46 -6.81 -13.11
CA ALA A 192 5.82 -8.03 -13.53
C ALA A 192 6.90 -8.95 -14.11
N PHE A 193 7.38 -9.95 -13.44
CA PHE A 193 8.42 -10.90 -13.94
C PHE A 193 9.86 -10.41 -13.89
#